data_3312de777fd80a807073066af8e6aad1
#
_entry.id   3312de777fd80a807073066af8e6aad1
#
_cell.length_a   1.000
_cell.length_b   1.000
_cell.length_c   1.000
_cell.angle_alpha   90.00
_cell.angle_beta   90.00
_cell.angle_gamma   90.00
#
_symmetry.space_group_name_H-M   'P 1'
#
loop_
_entity.id
_entity.type
_entity.pdbx_description
1 polymer ?
#
loop_
_entity_poly.entity_id
_entity_poly.type
_entity_poly.pdbx_seq_one_letter_code
_entity_poly.pdbx_strand_id
1 'polypeptide(L)'
;MIELKDIVVKFGDFEALHNINVNVKEGEFFTFLGPSGCGKTTTLRTITGFIEPVSGTVSVNNQDITHVPIEKRNIGIVFQSYALFPTMTVYDNIAFGLKLKKLKKPEIDQKVREIARKVDLSDEQLKKAVSQLSGGQQQRVAIARALALKPDILCFDEPTS
;
A
#
# COMPACT_ATOMS: atom_id res chain seq x y z
N MET A 1 9.50 -9.49 7.57
CA MET A 1 10.54 -8.58 8.10
C MET A 1 10.95 -7.61 7.00
N ILE A 2 11.06 -6.31 7.30
CA ILE A 2 11.60 -5.27 6.39
C ILE A 2 12.88 -4.72 7.00
N GLU A 3 13.90 -4.50 6.19
CA GLU A 3 15.11 -3.80 6.58
C GLU A 3 15.46 -2.73 5.55
N LEU A 4 15.67 -1.51 6.03
CA LEU A 4 16.29 -0.42 5.28
C LEU A 4 17.67 -0.20 5.87
N LYS A 5 18.70 -0.18 5.02
CA LYS A 5 20.08 0.02 5.44
C LYS A 5 20.74 1.11 4.62
N ASP A 6 21.20 2.15 5.33
CA ASP A 6 21.96 3.27 4.79
C ASP A 6 21.27 3.98 3.61
N ILE A 7 19.93 4.10 3.68
CA ILE A 7 19.11 4.66 2.61
C ILE A 7 19.34 6.15 2.48
N VAL A 8 19.73 6.58 1.29
CA VAL A 8 19.82 7.98 0.87
C VAL A 8 18.93 8.21 -0.33
N VAL A 9 18.08 9.25 -0.26
CA VAL A 9 17.22 9.68 -1.37
C VAL A 9 17.48 11.14 -1.68
N LYS A 10 17.69 11.47 -2.96
CA LYS A 10 17.90 12.83 -3.44
C LYS A 10 16.92 13.20 -4.54
N PHE A 11 16.50 14.46 -4.55
CA PHE A 11 15.73 15.09 -5.62
C PHE A 11 16.56 16.29 -6.14
N GLY A 12 17.30 16.08 -7.22
CA GLY A 12 18.33 17.04 -7.67
C GLY A 12 19.39 17.20 -6.57
N ASP A 13 19.63 18.46 -6.15
CA ASP A 13 20.60 18.76 -5.10
C ASP A 13 20.02 18.60 -3.67
N PHE A 14 18.70 18.40 -3.54
CA PHE A 14 18.04 18.24 -2.26
C PHE A 14 18.09 16.80 -1.79
N GLU A 15 18.73 16.55 -0.64
CA GLU A 15 18.76 15.24 0.00
C GLU A 15 17.56 15.10 0.95
N ALA A 16 16.59 14.28 0.55
CA ALA A 16 15.35 14.10 1.29
C ALA A 16 15.44 13.04 2.39
N LEU A 17 16.29 12.02 2.22
CA LEU A 17 16.61 11.03 3.25
C LEU A 17 18.13 10.92 3.40
N HIS A 18 18.58 11.02 4.66
CA HIS A 18 19.98 11.01 5.04
C HIS A 18 20.29 9.72 5.82
N ASN A 19 20.86 8.73 5.16
CA ASN A 19 21.37 7.51 5.79
C ASN A 19 20.35 6.82 6.74
N ILE A 20 19.12 6.62 6.26
CA ILE A 20 18.02 6.05 7.05
C ILE A 20 18.23 4.54 7.24
N ASN A 21 18.15 4.13 8.50
CA ASN A 21 18.21 2.74 8.92
C ASN A 21 16.94 2.38 9.69
N VAL A 22 16.21 1.36 9.23
CA VAL A 22 14.97 0.89 9.86
C VAL A 22 14.94 -0.64 9.79
N ASN A 23 14.51 -1.27 10.86
CA ASN A 23 14.26 -2.70 10.89
C ASN A 23 12.89 -2.96 11.50
N VAL A 24 12.00 -3.61 10.75
CA VAL A 24 10.64 -3.97 11.17
C VAL A 24 10.52 -5.49 11.13
N LYS A 25 10.18 -6.10 12.25
CA LYS A 25 10.05 -7.56 12.37
C LYS A 25 8.74 -8.05 11.76
N GLU A 26 8.66 -9.34 11.52
CA GLU A 26 7.42 -9.98 11.07
C GLU A 26 6.33 -9.86 12.15
N GLY A 27 5.12 -9.49 11.71
CA GLY A 27 3.98 -9.28 12.60
C GLY A 27 4.03 -7.98 13.42
N GLU A 28 5.04 -7.15 13.23
CA GLU A 28 5.17 -5.87 13.93
C GLU A 28 4.33 -4.79 13.26
N PHE A 29 3.65 -3.97 14.09
CA PHE A 29 3.05 -2.72 13.68
C PHE A 29 4.03 -1.58 13.95
N PHE A 30 4.51 -0.97 12.87
CA PHE A 30 5.52 0.08 12.93
C PHE A 30 4.97 1.43 12.43
N THR A 31 5.25 2.51 13.12
CA THR A 31 4.77 3.85 12.76
C THR A 31 5.92 4.84 12.68
N PHE A 32 5.99 5.57 11.56
CA PHE A 32 6.84 6.75 11.44
C PHE A 32 6.14 7.96 12.05
N LEU A 33 6.75 8.55 13.07
CA LEU A 33 6.27 9.78 13.71
C LEU A 33 7.21 10.94 13.38
N GLY A 34 6.64 12.11 13.18
CA GLY A 34 7.41 13.33 12.91
C GLY A 34 6.60 14.40 12.18
N PRO A 35 7.10 15.63 12.11
CA PRO A 35 6.44 16.74 11.44
C PRO A 35 6.29 16.50 9.93
N SER A 36 5.45 17.30 9.27
CA SER A 36 5.34 17.31 7.82
C SER A 36 6.71 17.62 7.19
N GLY A 37 7.05 16.89 6.13
CA GLY A 37 8.33 17.07 5.41
C GLY A 37 9.54 16.35 6.00
N CYS A 38 9.42 15.60 7.11
CA CYS A 38 10.55 14.85 7.71
C CYS A 38 10.90 13.53 6.99
N GLY A 39 10.37 13.27 5.79
CA GLY A 39 10.75 12.12 4.99
C GLY A 39 9.88 10.86 5.16
N LYS A 40 8.80 10.86 5.97
CA LYS A 40 7.92 9.69 6.18
C LYS A 40 7.38 9.10 4.86
N THR A 41 6.72 9.94 4.07
CA THR A 41 6.17 9.55 2.75
C THR A 41 7.29 9.12 1.80
N THR A 42 8.43 9.79 1.80
CA THR A 42 9.59 9.42 0.97
C THR A 42 10.10 8.04 1.35
N THR A 43 10.22 7.75 2.65
CA THR A 43 10.63 6.42 3.15
C THR A 43 9.64 5.33 2.72
N LEU A 44 8.32 5.56 2.91
CA LEU A 44 7.29 4.61 2.48
C LEU A 44 7.32 4.38 0.96
N ARG A 45 7.52 5.43 0.17
CA ARG A 45 7.64 5.32 -1.29
C ARG A 45 8.92 4.61 -1.73
N THR A 46 9.98 4.70 -0.96
CA THR A 46 11.22 3.93 -1.20
C THR A 46 10.99 2.44 -0.91
N ILE A 47 10.33 2.10 0.19
CA ILE A 47 9.96 0.72 0.52
C ILE A 47 9.09 0.11 -0.58
N THR A 48 8.08 0.85 -1.04
CA THR A 48 7.12 0.36 -2.04
C THR A 48 7.66 0.37 -3.47
N GLY A 49 8.78 1.07 -3.74
CA GLY A 49 9.44 1.12 -5.05
C GLY A 49 8.97 2.25 -5.96
N PHE A 50 8.22 3.24 -5.43
CA PHE A 50 7.91 4.47 -6.17
C PHE A 50 9.10 5.41 -6.28
N ILE A 51 10.05 5.30 -5.35
CA ILE A 51 11.29 6.09 -5.34
C ILE A 51 12.45 5.13 -5.20
N GLU A 52 13.43 5.25 -6.06
CA GLU A 52 14.68 4.51 -6.01
C GLU A 52 15.70 5.30 -5.18
N PRO A 53 16.35 4.69 -4.17
CA PRO A 53 17.37 5.37 -3.39
C PRO A 53 18.66 5.53 -4.20
N VAL A 54 19.43 6.61 -3.94
CA VAL A 54 20.75 6.85 -4.55
C VAL A 54 21.80 5.90 -3.97
N SER A 55 21.60 5.49 -2.72
CA SER A 55 22.42 4.48 -2.04
C SER A 55 21.65 3.80 -0.94
N GLY A 56 22.19 2.71 -0.42
CA GLY A 56 21.59 1.86 0.57
C GLY A 56 20.77 0.71 -0.03
N THR A 57 20.19 -0.12 0.82
CA THR A 57 19.43 -1.30 0.42
C THR A 57 18.09 -1.39 1.12
N VAL A 58 17.08 -1.85 0.39
CA VAL A 58 15.76 -2.23 0.91
C VAL A 58 15.63 -3.74 0.80
N SER A 59 15.44 -4.42 1.92
CA SER A 59 15.27 -5.88 1.95
C SER A 59 13.95 -6.27 2.58
N VAL A 60 13.32 -7.31 2.03
CA VAL A 60 12.13 -7.96 2.59
C VAL A 60 12.41 -9.45 2.75
N ASN A 61 12.22 -9.96 3.96
CA ASN A 61 12.52 -11.36 4.29
C ASN A 61 13.93 -11.81 3.86
N ASN A 62 14.93 -10.95 4.12
CA ASN A 62 16.35 -11.12 3.73
C ASN A 62 16.60 -11.13 2.21
N GLN A 63 15.63 -10.76 1.41
CA GLN A 63 15.80 -10.62 -0.04
C GLN A 63 15.91 -9.13 -0.38
N ASP A 64 16.99 -8.75 -1.06
CA ASP A 64 17.16 -7.38 -1.58
C ASP A 64 16.11 -7.10 -2.67
N ILE A 65 15.31 -6.07 -2.44
CA ILE A 65 14.28 -5.60 -3.38
C ILE A 65 14.54 -4.17 -3.86
N THR A 66 15.71 -3.61 -3.61
CA THR A 66 16.04 -2.20 -3.90
C THR A 66 15.70 -1.82 -5.34
N HIS A 67 16.07 -2.66 -6.30
CA HIS A 67 15.83 -2.45 -7.73
C HIS A 67 14.70 -3.30 -8.30
N VAL A 68 13.92 -3.98 -7.44
CA VAL A 68 12.77 -4.76 -7.88
C VAL A 68 11.61 -3.81 -8.25
N PRO A 69 11.00 -3.94 -9.45
CA PRO A 69 9.86 -3.14 -9.84
C PRO A 69 8.69 -3.26 -8.87
N ILE A 70 7.94 -2.17 -8.69
CA ILE A 70 6.85 -2.06 -7.72
C ILE A 70 5.83 -3.21 -7.82
N GLU A 71 5.46 -3.62 -9.03
CA GLU A 71 4.49 -4.68 -9.29
C GLU A 71 4.97 -6.08 -8.87
N LYS A 72 6.26 -6.23 -8.59
CA LYS A 72 6.89 -7.49 -8.16
C LYS A 72 7.24 -7.52 -6.66
N ARG A 73 7.07 -6.40 -5.94
CA ARG A 73 7.46 -6.31 -4.52
C ARG A 73 6.48 -6.98 -3.56
N ASN A 74 5.28 -7.34 -3.98
CA ASN A 74 4.19 -7.87 -3.14
C ASN A 74 3.89 -7.03 -1.89
N ILE A 75 3.99 -5.71 -2.03
CA ILE A 75 3.72 -4.72 -0.97
C ILE A 75 2.43 -3.99 -1.31
N GLY A 76 1.48 -3.96 -0.38
CA GLY A 76 0.27 -3.14 -0.50
C GLY A 76 0.52 -1.72 0.00
N ILE A 77 -0.12 -0.74 -0.62
CA ILE A 77 -0.09 0.65 -0.16
C ILE A 77 -1.49 1.25 -0.14
N VAL A 78 -1.79 1.98 0.92
CA VAL A 78 -2.97 2.83 1.08
C VAL A 78 -2.49 4.27 1.13
N PHE A 79 -2.85 5.06 0.11
CA PHE A 79 -2.47 6.47 0.02
C PHE A 79 -3.39 7.36 0.87
N GLN A 80 -2.91 8.53 1.25
CA GLN A 80 -3.68 9.57 1.96
C GLN A 80 -4.99 9.92 1.23
N SER A 81 -4.96 10.04 -0.10
CA SER A 81 -6.13 10.31 -0.93
C SER A 81 -6.98 9.08 -1.25
N TYR A 82 -6.64 7.91 -0.67
CA TYR A 82 -7.20 6.58 -0.97
C TYR A 82 -6.97 6.10 -2.40
N ALA A 83 -6.73 6.99 -3.36
CA ALA A 83 -6.50 6.72 -4.79
C ALA A 83 -7.49 5.70 -5.39
N LEU A 84 -8.77 5.80 -5.02
CA LEU A 84 -9.83 4.94 -5.57
C LEU A 84 -10.16 5.35 -6.99
N PHE A 85 -10.58 4.39 -7.81
CA PHE A 85 -11.06 4.62 -9.16
C PHE A 85 -12.49 5.17 -9.10
N PRO A 86 -12.73 6.46 -9.38
CA PRO A 86 -14.01 7.11 -9.12
C PRO A 86 -15.15 6.61 -10.03
N THR A 87 -14.79 6.10 -11.22
CA THR A 87 -15.74 5.58 -12.22
C THR A 87 -16.12 4.11 -11.98
N MET A 88 -15.49 3.46 -11.01
CA MET A 88 -15.72 2.06 -10.68
C MET A 88 -16.60 1.91 -9.44
N THR A 89 -17.29 0.78 -9.35
CA THR A 89 -17.98 0.37 -8.11
C THR A 89 -16.98 0.01 -7.02
N VAL A 90 -17.45 -0.07 -5.78
CA VAL A 90 -16.65 -0.60 -4.66
C VAL A 90 -16.11 -1.99 -4.98
N TYR A 91 -16.98 -2.88 -5.48
CA TYR A 91 -16.60 -4.22 -5.91
C TYR A 91 -15.46 -4.19 -6.94
N ASP A 92 -15.59 -3.37 -7.98
CA ASP A 92 -14.60 -3.30 -9.05
C ASP A 92 -13.26 -2.72 -8.57
N ASN A 93 -13.28 -1.76 -7.64
CA ASN A 93 -12.07 -1.26 -6.98
C ASN A 93 -11.32 -2.38 -6.25
N ILE A 94 -12.02 -3.18 -5.45
CA ILE A 94 -11.42 -4.29 -4.70
C ILE A 94 -10.94 -5.39 -5.66
N ALA A 95 -11.74 -5.71 -6.67
CA ALA A 95 -11.46 -6.76 -7.65
C ALA A 95 -10.35 -6.40 -8.65
N PHE A 96 -9.95 -5.13 -8.75
CA PHE A 96 -9.08 -4.64 -9.81
C PHE A 96 -7.77 -5.44 -9.94
N GLY A 97 -7.01 -5.55 -8.84
CA GLY A 97 -5.76 -6.30 -8.83
C GLY A 97 -5.93 -7.80 -9.07
N LEU A 98 -7.06 -8.38 -8.61
CA LEU A 98 -7.38 -9.79 -8.83
C LEU A 98 -7.67 -10.06 -10.32
N LYS A 99 -8.34 -9.13 -11.00
CA LYS A 99 -8.58 -9.19 -12.46
C LYS A 99 -7.26 -9.14 -13.24
N LEU A 100 -6.31 -8.29 -12.83
CA LEU A 100 -4.98 -8.21 -13.45
C LEU A 100 -4.19 -9.53 -13.28
N LYS A 101 -4.37 -10.24 -12.16
CA LYS A 101 -3.80 -11.59 -11.94
C LYS A 101 -4.53 -12.68 -12.73
N LYS A 102 -5.53 -12.33 -13.57
CA LYS A 102 -6.30 -13.25 -14.44
C LYS A 102 -7.00 -14.37 -13.67
N LEU A 103 -7.43 -14.11 -12.43
CA LEU A 103 -8.20 -15.07 -11.66
C LEU A 103 -9.60 -15.29 -12.30
N LYS A 104 -10.20 -16.45 -12.07
CA LYS A 104 -11.53 -16.75 -12.55
C LYS A 104 -12.60 -15.96 -11.79
N LYS A 105 -13.68 -15.56 -12.46
CA LYS A 105 -14.76 -14.73 -11.89
C LYS A 105 -15.31 -15.27 -10.55
N PRO A 106 -15.61 -16.58 -10.38
CA PRO A 106 -16.08 -17.09 -9.09
C PRO A 106 -15.07 -16.91 -7.95
N GLU A 107 -13.78 -17.08 -8.25
CA GLU A 107 -12.70 -16.90 -7.29
C GLU A 107 -12.54 -15.43 -6.87
N ILE A 108 -12.67 -14.51 -7.84
CA ILE A 108 -12.66 -13.06 -7.56
C ILE A 108 -13.84 -12.71 -6.66
N ASP A 109 -15.06 -13.17 -6.98
CA ASP A 109 -16.26 -12.87 -6.20
C ASP A 109 -16.14 -13.35 -4.76
N GLN A 110 -15.65 -14.57 -4.56
CA GLN A 110 -15.39 -15.11 -3.23
C GLN A 110 -14.40 -14.28 -2.44
N LYS A 111 -13.24 -13.93 -3.04
CA LYS A 111 -12.20 -13.14 -2.39
C LYS A 111 -12.67 -11.72 -2.05
N VAL A 112 -13.38 -11.07 -2.97
CA VAL A 112 -13.91 -9.71 -2.73
C VAL A 112 -14.87 -9.71 -1.54
N ARG A 113 -15.81 -10.67 -1.48
CA ARG A 113 -16.76 -10.76 -0.36
C ARG A 113 -16.08 -11.11 0.96
N GLU A 114 -15.10 -12.02 0.94
CA GLU A 114 -14.31 -12.36 2.14
C GLU A 114 -13.62 -11.12 2.71
N ILE A 115 -12.95 -10.34 1.86
CA ILE A 115 -12.22 -9.15 2.28
C ILE A 115 -13.17 -8.02 2.69
N ALA A 116 -14.27 -7.83 1.96
CA ALA A 116 -15.28 -6.84 2.31
C ALA A 116 -15.80 -7.04 3.74
N ARG A 117 -16.07 -8.29 4.14
CA ARG A 117 -16.48 -8.62 5.51
C ARG A 117 -15.41 -8.29 6.56
N LYS A 118 -14.13 -8.51 6.23
CA LYS A 118 -13.00 -8.19 7.15
C LYS A 118 -12.85 -6.70 7.43
N VAL A 119 -13.34 -5.85 6.53
CA VAL A 119 -13.28 -4.39 6.66
C VAL A 119 -14.67 -3.76 6.89
N ASP A 120 -15.66 -4.54 7.30
CA ASP A 120 -17.04 -4.11 7.56
C ASP A 120 -17.70 -3.37 6.39
N LEU A 121 -17.57 -3.88 5.18
CA LEU A 121 -18.31 -3.45 4.00
C LEU A 121 -19.42 -4.44 3.68
N SER A 122 -20.66 -3.95 3.56
CA SER A 122 -21.82 -4.77 3.24
C SER A 122 -21.91 -5.09 1.74
N ASP A 123 -22.68 -6.14 1.40
CA ASP A 123 -22.96 -6.51 0.00
C ASP A 123 -23.67 -5.40 -0.79
N GLU A 124 -24.45 -4.55 -0.10
CA GLU A 124 -25.09 -3.37 -0.70
C GLU A 124 -24.05 -2.29 -1.05
N GLN A 125 -23.08 -2.07 -0.15
CA GLN A 125 -22.00 -1.11 -0.39
C GLN A 125 -21.11 -1.54 -1.54
N LEU A 126 -20.89 -2.84 -1.74
CA LEU A 126 -20.11 -3.35 -2.88
C LEU A 126 -20.67 -2.92 -4.25
N LYS A 127 -21.98 -2.70 -4.34
CA LYS A 127 -22.66 -2.30 -5.60
C LYS A 127 -22.61 -0.79 -5.84
N LYS A 128 -22.27 0.01 -4.83
CA LYS A 128 -22.26 1.48 -4.91
C LYS A 128 -21.05 2.00 -5.68
N ALA A 129 -21.20 3.19 -6.27
CA ALA A 129 -20.04 3.97 -6.71
C ALA A 129 -19.28 4.50 -5.48
N VAL A 130 -17.97 4.65 -5.56
CA VAL A 130 -17.15 5.13 -4.43
C VAL A 130 -17.52 6.54 -3.98
N SER A 131 -18.05 7.38 -4.88
CA SER A 131 -18.56 8.73 -4.57
C SER A 131 -19.77 8.75 -3.64
N GLN A 132 -20.48 7.63 -3.51
CA GLN A 132 -21.65 7.47 -2.62
C GLN A 132 -21.26 7.06 -1.20
N LEU A 133 -19.98 6.89 -0.93
CA LEU A 133 -19.45 6.45 0.35
C LEU A 133 -18.92 7.63 1.18
N SER A 134 -19.02 7.52 2.51
CA SER A 134 -18.32 8.43 3.42
C SER A 134 -16.79 8.23 3.32
N GLY A 135 -16.01 9.22 3.79
CA GLY A 135 -14.53 9.13 3.79
C GLY A 135 -14.00 7.87 4.49
N GLY A 136 -14.56 7.53 5.67
CA GLY A 136 -14.19 6.31 6.37
C GLY A 136 -14.55 5.03 5.62
N GLN A 137 -15.67 5.01 4.88
CA GLN A 137 -16.01 3.88 4.00
C GLN A 137 -15.08 3.79 2.81
N GLN A 138 -14.70 4.93 2.20
CA GLN A 138 -13.72 4.96 1.11
C GLN A 138 -12.35 4.45 1.58
N GLN A 139 -11.93 4.80 2.79
CA GLN A 139 -10.73 4.28 3.41
C GLN A 139 -10.77 2.74 3.53
N ARG A 140 -11.90 2.18 4.00
CA ARG A 140 -12.08 0.72 4.08
C ARG A 140 -12.00 0.06 2.71
N VAL A 141 -12.53 0.67 1.67
CA VAL A 141 -12.40 0.19 0.28
C VAL A 141 -10.93 0.17 -0.16
N ALA A 142 -10.17 1.23 0.14
CA ALA A 142 -8.74 1.29 -0.20
C ALA A 142 -7.94 0.20 0.53
N ILE A 143 -8.22 -0.03 1.81
CA ILE A 143 -7.63 -1.11 2.59
C ILE A 143 -8.01 -2.47 1.99
N ALA A 144 -9.29 -2.70 1.68
CA ALA A 144 -9.76 -3.93 1.07
C ALA A 144 -9.08 -4.21 -0.28
N ARG A 145 -8.93 -3.18 -1.12
CA ARG A 145 -8.22 -3.28 -2.40
C ARG A 145 -6.76 -3.70 -2.23
N ALA A 146 -6.06 -3.11 -1.27
CA ALA A 146 -4.68 -3.45 -0.97
C ALA A 146 -4.55 -4.89 -0.44
N LEU A 147 -5.44 -5.31 0.48
CA LEU A 147 -5.45 -6.66 1.06
C LEU A 147 -5.86 -7.75 0.08
N ALA A 148 -6.60 -7.42 -1.00
CA ALA A 148 -7.09 -8.40 -1.97
C ALA A 148 -5.96 -9.21 -2.63
N LEU A 149 -4.78 -8.60 -2.79
CA LEU A 149 -3.60 -9.24 -3.37
C LEU A 149 -2.81 -10.08 -2.37
N LYS A 150 -3.21 -10.11 -1.10
CA LYS A 150 -2.49 -10.77 0.02
C LYS A 150 -1.02 -10.32 0.08
N PRO A 151 -0.77 -9.03 0.27
CA PRO A 151 0.60 -8.53 0.36
C PRO A 151 1.29 -9.03 1.63
N ASP A 152 2.61 -9.21 1.57
CA ASP A 152 3.42 -9.54 2.74
C ASP A 152 3.53 -8.35 3.71
N ILE A 153 3.42 -7.14 3.16
CA ILE A 153 3.55 -5.89 3.87
C ILE A 153 2.46 -4.94 3.41
N LEU A 154 1.84 -4.23 4.36
CA LEU A 154 0.86 -3.19 4.08
C LEU A 154 1.39 -1.85 4.62
N CYS A 155 1.58 -0.89 3.71
CA CYS A 155 2.01 0.46 4.02
C CYS A 155 0.82 1.42 4.01
N PHE A 156 0.79 2.35 4.96
CA PHE A 156 -0.19 3.43 5.04
C PHE A 156 0.54 4.77 4.97
N ASP A 157 0.20 5.61 4.00
CA ASP A 157 0.72 6.97 3.86
C ASP A 157 -0.33 7.96 4.39
N GLU A 158 -0.20 8.35 5.67
CA GLU A 158 -1.09 9.27 6.40
C GLU A 158 -2.61 8.93 6.23
N PRO A 159 -3.07 7.74 6.64
CA PRO A 159 -4.45 7.30 6.38
C PRO A 159 -5.51 8.05 7.19
N THR A 160 -5.08 8.88 8.14
CA THR A 160 -5.96 9.67 9.04
C THR A 160 -5.49 11.13 9.05
N SER A 161 -6.15 11.97 8.30
CA SER A 161 -6.06 13.44 8.39
C SER A 161 -7.43 14.02 8.59
#